data_e0ef0ef24d113643fb0a2b013235913f
#
_entry.id   e0ef0ef24d113643fb0a2b013235913f
#
_cell.length_a   1.000
_cell.length_b   1.000
_cell.length_c   1.000
_cell.angle_alpha   90.00
_cell.angle_beta   90.00
_cell.angle_gamma   90.00
#
_symmetry.space_group_name_H-M   'P 1'
#
loop_
_entity.id
_entity.type
_entity.pdbx_description
1 polymer ?
#
loop_
_entity_poly.entity_id
_entity_poly.type
_entity_poly.pdbx_seq_one_letter_code
_entity_poly.pdbx_strand_id
1 'polypeptide(L)'
;MTHKSDVVWLDTAMSAREIQEVLKRDLYESYPVADGDLDHVKGMIWLKDLVMKLSDEDFKVGDLAREAVYFHEGMSIYKVLEQMKVRKISRALICDEFGDFVGMVTLKDIFEGLVGSMDNEEDEPEIIKRADNGGWLVDGQCSLYDLLCYFDCGDLYEASGYHTLAGLILDRLQRIPRSGEKLSLIHI
;
A
#
# COMPACT_ATOMS: atom_id res chain seq x y z
N MET A 1 0.81 1.67 -3.63
CA MET A 1 0.18 0.33 -3.51
C MET A 1 0.09 -0.04 -2.05
N THR A 2 -1.07 -0.52 -1.59
CA THR A 2 -1.26 -1.03 -0.22
C THR A 2 -0.87 -2.50 -0.18
N HIS A 3 0.09 -2.86 0.67
CA HIS A 3 0.57 -4.23 0.80
C HIS A 3 -0.47 -5.12 1.51
N LYS A 4 -0.45 -6.44 1.25
CA LYS A 4 -1.37 -7.45 1.84
C LYS A 4 -1.56 -7.29 3.35
N SER A 5 -0.48 -6.98 4.11
CA SER A 5 -0.52 -6.79 5.57
C SER A 5 -1.39 -5.60 6.02
N ASP A 6 -1.55 -4.60 5.16
CA ASP A 6 -2.17 -3.32 5.49
C ASP A 6 -3.54 -3.16 4.83
N VAL A 7 -3.94 -4.15 4.00
CA VAL A 7 -5.25 -4.16 3.36
C VAL A 7 -6.33 -4.52 4.37
N VAL A 8 -7.27 -3.60 4.57
CA VAL A 8 -8.50 -3.88 5.34
C VAL A 8 -9.49 -4.61 4.44
N TRP A 9 -9.95 -5.76 4.88
CA TRP A 9 -10.85 -6.65 4.14
C TRP A 9 -11.97 -7.19 5.01
N LEU A 10 -12.98 -7.80 4.38
CA LEU A 10 -14.13 -8.40 5.06
C LEU A 10 -14.15 -9.89 4.82
N ASP A 11 -14.32 -10.66 5.90
CA ASP A 11 -14.52 -12.11 5.79
C ASP A 11 -15.98 -12.42 5.41
N THR A 12 -16.17 -13.43 4.55
CA THR A 12 -17.51 -13.91 4.15
C THR A 12 -18.36 -14.38 5.33
N ALA A 13 -17.72 -14.78 6.43
CA ALA A 13 -18.37 -15.25 7.65
C ALA A 13 -18.73 -14.10 8.62
N MET A 14 -18.29 -12.86 8.38
CA MET A 14 -18.57 -11.71 9.26
C MET A 14 -20.07 -11.42 9.35
N SER A 15 -20.53 -11.19 10.57
CA SER A 15 -21.87 -10.66 10.83
C SER A 15 -21.95 -9.16 10.52
N ALA A 16 -23.17 -8.64 10.33
CA ALA A 16 -23.41 -7.22 10.09
C ALA A 16 -22.81 -6.34 11.19
N ARG A 17 -22.80 -6.81 12.45
CA ARG A 17 -22.22 -6.06 13.59
C ARG A 17 -20.70 -5.98 13.51
N GLU A 18 -20.04 -7.07 13.18
CA GLU A 18 -18.57 -7.09 13.01
C GLU A 18 -18.14 -6.18 11.86
N ILE A 19 -18.88 -6.20 10.76
CA ILE A 19 -18.64 -5.30 9.63
C ILE A 19 -18.78 -3.83 10.07
N GLN A 20 -19.82 -3.49 10.85
CA GLN A 20 -19.96 -2.13 11.37
C GLN A 20 -18.78 -1.68 12.22
N GLU A 21 -18.18 -2.58 13.01
CA GLU A 21 -16.99 -2.25 13.79
C GLU A 21 -15.76 -2.01 12.87
N VAL A 22 -15.61 -2.78 11.80
CA VAL A 22 -14.57 -2.52 10.80
C VAL A 22 -14.78 -1.16 10.14
N LEU A 23 -16.01 -0.84 9.70
CA LEU A 23 -16.32 0.44 9.06
C LEU A 23 -16.13 1.66 9.97
N LYS A 24 -16.32 1.51 11.29
CA LYS A 24 -16.08 2.60 12.25
C LYS A 24 -14.59 2.91 12.41
N ARG A 25 -13.75 1.89 12.31
CA ARG A 25 -12.31 2.01 12.49
C ARG A 25 -11.63 2.48 11.19
N ASP A 26 -11.99 1.85 10.07
CA ASP A 26 -11.32 2.03 8.79
C ASP A 26 -12.34 2.21 7.67
N LEU A 27 -12.70 3.47 7.36
CA LEU A 27 -13.72 3.79 6.37
C LEU A 27 -13.11 3.98 4.98
N TYR A 28 -13.31 2.99 4.11
CA TYR A 28 -12.89 3.03 2.71
C TYR A 28 -14.10 2.97 1.76
N GLU A 29 -13.94 3.36 0.51
CA GLU A 29 -15.00 3.26 -0.50
C GLU A 29 -15.31 1.83 -0.93
N SER A 30 -14.38 0.91 -0.77
CA SER A 30 -14.57 -0.52 -1.07
C SER A 30 -13.58 -1.38 -0.29
N TYR A 31 -13.95 -2.65 -0.13
CA TYR A 31 -13.16 -3.64 0.60
C TYR A 31 -13.05 -4.92 -0.21
N PRO A 32 -11.89 -5.60 -0.21
CA PRO A 32 -11.81 -6.99 -0.61
C PRO A 32 -12.70 -7.86 0.30
N VAL A 33 -13.35 -8.85 -0.28
CA VAL A 33 -14.10 -9.88 0.45
C VAL A 33 -13.38 -11.20 0.25
N ALA A 34 -13.02 -11.88 1.32
CA ALA A 34 -12.28 -13.12 1.28
C ALA A 34 -12.90 -14.19 2.20
N ASP A 35 -12.49 -15.42 2.05
CA ASP A 35 -12.96 -16.58 2.82
C ASP A 35 -11.83 -17.10 3.70
N GLY A 36 -11.82 -16.66 4.96
CA GLY A 36 -10.82 -17.01 5.96
C GLY A 36 -9.51 -16.22 5.86
N ASP A 37 -8.99 -16.02 4.66
CA ASP A 37 -7.76 -15.23 4.42
C ASP A 37 -7.76 -14.53 3.05
N LEU A 38 -6.81 -13.62 2.84
CA LEU A 38 -6.67 -12.85 1.60
C LEU A 38 -6.12 -13.65 0.41
N ASP A 39 -5.74 -14.90 0.57
CA ASP A 39 -5.38 -15.79 -0.54
C ASP A 39 -6.64 -16.39 -1.20
N HIS A 40 -7.78 -16.28 -0.51
CA HIS A 40 -9.09 -16.76 -0.97
C HIS A 40 -10.07 -15.62 -1.25
N VAL A 41 -9.63 -14.57 -1.96
CA VAL A 41 -10.49 -13.42 -2.30
C VAL A 41 -11.63 -13.86 -3.22
N LYS A 42 -12.86 -13.56 -2.80
CA LYS A 42 -14.10 -13.81 -3.58
C LYS A 42 -14.46 -12.63 -4.50
N GLY A 43 -14.00 -11.43 -4.17
CA GLY A 43 -14.29 -10.24 -4.93
C GLY A 43 -14.11 -8.95 -4.15
N MET A 44 -14.72 -7.88 -4.65
CA MET A 44 -14.74 -6.56 -4.02
C MET A 44 -16.17 -6.15 -3.70
N ILE A 45 -16.36 -5.48 -2.57
CA ILE A 45 -17.65 -4.87 -2.20
C ILE A 45 -17.48 -3.36 -2.04
N TRP A 46 -18.46 -2.58 -2.50
CA TRP A 46 -18.48 -1.14 -2.34
C TRP A 46 -19.23 -0.75 -1.07
N LEU A 47 -18.70 0.24 -0.35
CA LEU A 47 -19.31 0.77 0.87
C LEU A 47 -20.79 1.13 0.68
N LYS A 48 -21.13 1.75 -0.46
CA LYS A 48 -22.51 2.11 -0.77
C LYS A 48 -23.48 0.93 -0.81
N ASP A 49 -23.03 -0.20 -1.43
CA ASP A 49 -23.85 -1.41 -1.56
C ASP A 49 -23.96 -2.12 -0.19
N LEU A 50 -22.86 -2.08 0.56
CA LEU A 50 -22.77 -2.63 1.92
C LEU A 50 -23.72 -1.92 2.87
N VAL A 51 -23.68 -0.57 2.95
CA VAL A 51 -24.52 0.23 3.86
C VAL A 51 -26.01 0.04 3.55
N MET A 52 -26.38 -0.09 2.29
CA MET A 52 -27.78 -0.28 1.89
C MET A 52 -28.33 -1.65 2.32
N LYS A 53 -27.47 -2.65 2.46
CA LYS A 53 -27.85 -4.03 2.73
C LYS A 53 -27.57 -4.51 4.16
N LEU A 54 -26.80 -3.75 4.92
CA LEU A 54 -26.36 -4.12 6.26
C LEU A 54 -27.51 -4.33 7.27
N SER A 55 -28.69 -3.75 6.98
CA SER A 55 -29.89 -3.86 7.83
C SER A 55 -30.78 -5.03 7.46
N ASP A 56 -30.50 -5.74 6.40
CA ASP A 56 -31.30 -6.89 5.96
C ASP A 56 -31.00 -8.10 6.90
N GLU A 57 -32.05 -8.80 7.37
CA GLU A 57 -31.90 -9.94 8.32
C GLU A 57 -31.12 -11.11 7.73
N ASP A 58 -31.23 -11.35 6.42
CA ASP A 58 -30.55 -12.42 5.70
C ASP A 58 -29.24 -11.97 5.02
N PHE A 59 -28.68 -10.84 5.46
CA PHE A 59 -27.49 -10.26 4.86
C PHE A 59 -26.27 -11.19 4.93
N LYS A 60 -25.64 -11.42 3.76
CA LYS A 60 -24.36 -12.11 3.64
C LYS A 60 -23.43 -11.27 2.78
N VAL A 61 -22.27 -10.97 3.32
CA VAL A 61 -21.26 -10.12 2.64
C VAL A 61 -20.78 -10.72 1.32
N GLY A 62 -20.64 -12.06 1.29
CA GLY A 62 -20.20 -12.78 0.09
C GLY A 62 -21.13 -12.63 -1.12
N ASP A 63 -22.45 -12.49 -0.88
CA ASP A 63 -23.45 -12.39 -1.95
C ASP A 63 -23.40 -11.02 -2.67
N LEU A 64 -22.82 -10.02 -2.04
CA LEU A 64 -22.65 -8.67 -2.61
C LEU A 64 -21.27 -8.46 -3.24
N ALA A 65 -20.36 -9.41 -3.07
CA ALA A 65 -19.03 -9.32 -3.65
C ALA A 65 -19.14 -9.39 -5.18
N ARG A 66 -18.54 -8.40 -5.86
CA ARG A 66 -18.42 -8.38 -7.32
C ARG A 66 -17.02 -8.86 -7.70
N GLU A 67 -16.91 -9.46 -8.88
CA GLU A 67 -15.63 -9.91 -9.41
C GLU A 67 -14.57 -8.82 -9.34
N ALA A 68 -13.42 -9.15 -8.75
CA ALA A 68 -12.28 -8.26 -8.66
C ALA A 68 -11.42 -8.36 -9.92
N VAL A 69 -10.80 -7.24 -10.29
CA VAL A 69 -9.80 -7.23 -11.37
C VAL A 69 -8.42 -7.42 -10.74
N TYR A 70 -7.67 -8.36 -11.29
CA TYR A 70 -6.30 -8.66 -10.86
C TYR A 70 -5.30 -8.16 -11.90
N PHE A 71 -4.17 -7.65 -11.41
CA PHE A 71 -2.97 -7.38 -12.20
C PHE A 71 -1.79 -8.11 -11.57
N HIS A 72 -0.85 -8.50 -12.41
CA HIS A 72 0.39 -9.12 -11.97
C HIS A 72 1.34 -8.04 -11.43
N GLU A 73 2.07 -8.31 -10.33
CA GLU A 73 2.96 -7.34 -9.69
C GLU A 73 4.07 -6.83 -10.63
N GLY A 74 4.57 -7.67 -11.54
CA GLY A 74 5.55 -7.29 -12.57
C GLY A 74 5.00 -6.42 -13.72
N MET A 75 3.70 -6.06 -13.69
CA MET A 75 3.11 -5.21 -14.74
C MET A 75 3.54 -3.75 -14.54
N SER A 76 4.00 -3.10 -15.64
CA SER A 76 4.36 -1.69 -15.55
C SER A 76 3.17 -0.80 -15.19
N ILE A 77 3.43 0.23 -14.38
CA ILE A 77 2.41 1.17 -13.89
C ILE A 77 1.59 1.83 -15.01
N TYR A 78 2.23 2.14 -16.14
CA TYR A 78 1.55 2.71 -17.32
C TYR A 78 0.53 1.74 -17.92
N LYS A 79 0.87 0.44 -17.97
CA LYS A 79 -0.02 -0.59 -18.49
C LYS A 79 -1.18 -0.85 -17.52
N VAL A 80 -0.91 -0.82 -16.21
CA VAL A 80 -1.96 -0.88 -15.17
C VAL A 80 -2.93 0.28 -15.35
N LEU A 81 -2.43 1.51 -15.46
CA LEU A 81 -3.25 2.71 -15.65
C LEU A 81 -4.12 2.63 -16.91
N GLU A 82 -3.54 2.18 -18.03
CA GLU A 82 -4.27 1.98 -19.29
C GLU A 82 -5.41 0.98 -19.13
N GLN A 83 -5.13 -0.17 -18.50
CA GLN A 83 -6.13 -1.22 -18.25
C GLN A 83 -7.23 -0.75 -17.31
N MET A 84 -6.89 -0.02 -16.24
CA MET A 84 -7.88 0.56 -15.33
C MET A 84 -8.79 1.56 -16.05
N LYS A 85 -8.22 2.40 -16.93
CA LYS A 85 -8.98 3.33 -17.75
C LYS A 85 -9.94 2.63 -18.72
N VAL A 86 -9.47 1.62 -19.44
CA VAL A 86 -10.28 0.83 -20.39
C VAL A 86 -11.43 0.13 -19.67
N ARG A 87 -11.16 -0.47 -18.51
CA ARG A 87 -12.14 -1.21 -17.69
C ARG A 87 -13.01 -0.29 -16.82
N LYS A 88 -12.73 1.02 -16.79
CA LYS A 88 -13.40 2.02 -15.95
C LYS A 88 -13.43 1.64 -14.46
N ILE A 89 -12.31 1.15 -13.96
CA ILE A 89 -12.11 0.80 -12.55
C ILE A 89 -11.11 1.75 -11.91
N SER A 90 -11.29 2.01 -10.61
CA SER A 90 -10.40 2.85 -9.81
C SER A 90 -9.49 2.05 -8.87
N ARG A 91 -9.67 0.74 -8.78
CA ARG A 91 -8.97 -0.17 -7.87
C ARG A 91 -8.81 -1.52 -8.53
N ALA A 92 -7.71 -2.19 -8.19
CA ALA A 92 -7.44 -3.56 -8.61
C ALA A 92 -6.63 -4.29 -7.54
N LEU A 93 -6.72 -5.59 -7.54
CA LEU A 93 -5.91 -6.47 -6.71
C LEU A 93 -4.62 -6.83 -7.45
N ILE A 94 -3.56 -7.03 -6.71
CA ILE A 94 -2.26 -7.42 -7.25
C ILE A 94 -1.99 -8.86 -6.83
N CYS A 95 -1.53 -9.67 -7.77
CA CYS A 95 -1.08 -11.03 -7.51
C CYS A 95 0.35 -11.25 -8.01
N ASP A 96 1.04 -12.22 -7.39
CA ASP A 96 2.36 -12.70 -7.81
C ASP A 96 2.27 -13.71 -8.97
N GLU A 97 3.40 -14.36 -9.29
CA GLU A 97 3.53 -15.36 -10.36
C GLU A 97 2.74 -16.64 -10.08
N PHE A 98 2.43 -16.90 -8.82
CA PHE A 98 1.68 -18.08 -8.38
C PHE A 98 0.16 -17.81 -8.30
N GLY A 99 -0.23 -16.53 -8.42
CA GLY A 99 -1.61 -16.09 -8.29
C GLY A 99 -1.98 -15.72 -6.85
N ASP A 100 -1.02 -15.71 -5.93
CA ASP A 100 -1.25 -15.33 -4.53
C ASP A 100 -1.44 -13.82 -4.41
N PHE A 101 -2.31 -13.41 -3.48
CA PHE A 101 -2.61 -12.00 -3.26
C PHE A 101 -1.44 -11.27 -2.60
N VAL A 102 -0.94 -10.23 -3.25
CA VAL A 102 0.18 -9.40 -2.78
C VAL A 102 -0.30 -8.08 -2.18
N GLY A 103 -1.38 -7.51 -2.73
CA GLY A 103 -1.87 -6.23 -2.27
C GLY A 103 -2.93 -5.62 -3.18
N MET A 104 -3.22 -4.35 -2.95
CA MET A 104 -4.20 -3.59 -3.71
C MET A 104 -3.58 -2.30 -4.25
N VAL A 105 -3.95 -1.92 -5.48
CA VAL A 105 -3.58 -0.66 -6.10
C VAL A 105 -4.81 0.17 -6.43
N THR A 106 -4.73 1.48 -6.18
CA THR A 106 -5.76 2.45 -6.57
C THR A 106 -5.21 3.42 -7.62
N LEU A 107 -6.11 4.13 -8.31
CA LEU A 107 -5.69 5.22 -9.21
C LEU A 107 -4.91 6.31 -8.45
N LYS A 108 -5.25 6.55 -7.17
CA LYS A 108 -4.52 7.50 -6.30
C LYS A 108 -3.06 7.05 -6.15
N ASP A 109 -2.81 5.79 -5.78
CA ASP A 109 -1.45 5.23 -5.66
C ASP A 109 -0.65 5.39 -6.95
N ILE A 110 -1.30 5.15 -8.11
CA ILE A 110 -0.65 5.29 -9.41
C ILE A 110 -0.26 6.75 -9.68
N PHE A 111 -1.16 7.69 -9.40
CA PHE A 111 -0.87 9.11 -9.59
C PHE A 111 0.22 9.59 -8.63
N GLU A 112 0.18 9.19 -7.37
CA GLU A 112 1.24 9.50 -6.40
C GLU A 112 2.60 8.94 -6.84
N GLY A 113 2.63 7.72 -7.37
CA GLY A 113 3.85 7.13 -7.92
C GLY A 113 4.38 7.78 -9.20
N LEU A 114 3.52 8.49 -9.97
CA LEU A 114 3.93 9.17 -11.21
C LEU A 114 4.30 10.63 -11.00
N VAL A 115 3.67 11.30 -10.05
CA VAL A 115 3.80 12.76 -9.81
C VAL A 115 4.72 13.05 -8.61
N GLY A 116 5.04 12.03 -7.81
CA GLY A 116 5.58 12.17 -6.47
C GLY A 116 4.46 12.34 -5.44
N SER A 117 4.76 12.08 -4.17
CA SER A 117 3.78 12.23 -3.10
C SER A 117 3.22 13.65 -3.10
N MET A 118 1.92 13.78 -3.31
CA MET A 118 1.21 14.98 -2.93
C MET A 118 1.14 14.93 -1.41
N ASP A 119 1.96 15.71 -0.73
CA ASP A 119 2.00 15.80 0.72
C ASP A 119 0.56 15.96 1.26
N ASN A 120 0.03 14.90 1.82
CA ASN A 120 -1.13 15.02 2.70
C ASN A 120 -0.57 15.55 4.02
N GLU A 121 -1.05 16.69 4.48
CA GLU A 121 -0.64 17.35 5.73
C GLU A 121 -0.84 16.48 7.00
N GLU A 122 -1.30 15.23 6.85
CA GLU A 122 -1.60 14.30 7.95
C GLU A 122 -0.56 13.16 8.08
N ASP A 123 0.35 12.97 7.11
CA ASP A 123 1.40 11.95 7.21
C ASP A 123 2.60 12.53 7.97
N GLU A 124 3.08 11.83 8.99
CA GLU A 124 4.33 12.21 9.68
C GLU A 124 5.46 12.28 8.63
N PRO A 125 6.27 13.36 8.63
CA PRO A 125 7.30 13.52 7.62
C PRO A 125 8.33 12.39 7.73
N GLU A 126 8.55 11.66 6.64
CA GLU A 126 9.51 10.56 6.56
C GLU A 126 10.95 11.02 6.84
N ILE A 127 11.25 12.33 6.64
CA ILE A 127 12.56 12.93 6.82
C ILE A 127 12.45 14.12 7.77
N ILE A 128 12.98 13.99 8.97
CA ILE A 128 12.96 15.03 9.99
C ILE A 128 14.39 15.51 10.32
N LYS A 129 14.65 16.82 10.17
CA LYS A 129 15.92 17.40 10.59
C LYS A 129 16.00 17.48 12.12
N ARG A 130 17.03 16.89 12.72
CA ARG A 130 17.26 16.96 14.17
C ARG A 130 17.91 18.31 14.55
N ALA A 131 17.30 18.98 15.54
CA ALA A 131 17.78 20.28 16.00
C ALA A 131 19.16 20.23 16.69
N ASP A 132 19.48 19.10 17.33
CA ASP A 132 20.60 19.03 18.28
C ASP A 132 21.95 18.72 17.64
N ASN A 133 22.01 18.03 16.48
CA ASN A 133 23.26 17.44 15.97
C ASN A 133 23.51 17.63 14.47
N GLY A 134 22.67 18.36 13.76
CA GLY A 134 22.76 18.50 12.29
C GLY A 134 22.52 17.19 11.53
N GLY A 135 21.96 16.18 12.18
CA GLY A 135 21.56 14.91 11.56
C GLY A 135 20.09 14.90 11.15
N TRP A 136 19.72 13.85 10.46
CA TRP A 136 18.35 13.62 9.99
C TRP A 136 17.81 12.35 10.65
N LEU A 137 16.53 12.34 10.99
CA LEU A 137 15.79 11.15 11.33
C LEU A 137 14.98 10.78 10.09
N VAL A 138 15.18 9.58 9.59
CA VAL A 138 14.54 9.13 8.36
C VAL A 138 13.86 7.80 8.62
N ASP A 139 12.63 7.64 8.15
CA ASP A 139 11.94 6.36 8.18
C ASP A 139 12.69 5.36 7.28
N GLY A 140 12.87 4.14 7.75
CA GLY A 140 13.52 3.09 6.98
C GLY A 140 12.72 2.65 5.73
N GLN A 141 11.41 2.87 5.72
CA GLN A 141 10.54 2.60 4.58
C GLN A 141 10.53 3.73 3.56
N CYS A 142 11.12 4.90 3.89
CA CYS A 142 11.27 6.01 2.96
C CYS A 142 11.87 5.52 1.64
N SER A 143 11.29 5.98 0.52
CA SER A 143 11.81 5.72 -0.81
C SER A 143 13.26 6.20 -0.92
N LEU A 144 14.16 5.32 -1.37
CA LEU A 144 15.57 5.71 -1.56
C LEU A 144 15.70 6.82 -2.63
N TYR A 145 14.84 6.80 -3.64
CA TYR A 145 14.81 7.83 -4.67
C TYR A 145 14.43 9.19 -4.06
N ASP A 146 13.37 9.26 -3.26
CA ASP A 146 12.90 10.49 -2.64
C ASP A 146 13.93 11.05 -1.65
N LEU A 147 14.56 10.17 -0.86
CA LEU A 147 15.65 10.53 0.04
C LEU A 147 16.84 11.14 -0.73
N LEU A 148 17.27 10.51 -1.82
CA LEU A 148 18.38 11.00 -2.62
C LEU A 148 18.04 12.32 -3.32
N CYS A 149 16.82 12.49 -3.82
CA CYS A 149 16.33 13.75 -4.38
C CYS A 149 16.29 14.85 -3.31
N TYR A 150 15.86 14.56 -2.09
CA TYR A 150 15.86 15.52 -0.99
C TYR A 150 17.26 16.09 -0.68
N PHE A 151 18.31 15.30 -0.90
CA PHE A 151 19.71 15.71 -0.72
C PHE A 151 20.43 16.12 -2.01
N ASP A 152 19.68 16.35 -3.11
CA ASP A 152 20.23 16.68 -4.42
C ASP A 152 21.22 15.63 -4.98
N CYS A 153 21.03 14.37 -4.63
CA CYS A 153 21.89 13.23 -5.01
C CYS A 153 21.14 12.17 -5.85
N GLY A 154 20.08 12.54 -6.56
CA GLY A 154 19.23 11.62 -7.33
C GLY A 154 19.97 10.73 -8.35
N ASP A 155 21.09 11.21 -8.89
CA ASP A 155 21.92 10.46 -9.85
C ASP A 155 22.49 9.15 -9.26
N LEU A 156 22.57 9.04 -7.92
CA LEU A 156 23.06 7.84 -7.24
C LEU A 156 22.02 6.72 -7.19
N TYR A 157 20.76 7.00 -7.48
CA TYR A 157 19.70 6.01 -7.42
C TYR A 157 19.86 4.90 -8.46
N GLU A 158 20.17 5.24 -9.72
CA GLU A 158 20.32 4.26 -10.81
C GLU A 158 21.40 3.21 -10.54
N ALA A 159 22.38 3.54 -9.73
CA ALA A 159 23.47 2.65 -9.36
C ALA A 159 23.18 1.81 -8.11
N SER A 160 22.10 2.12 -7.35
CA SER A 160 21.91 1.55 -6.00
C SER A 160 21.28 0.15 -6.00
N GLY A 161 20.34 -0.13 -6.91
CA GLY A 161 19.59 -1.39 -6.96
C GLY A 161 18.60 -1.61 -5.81
N TYR A 162 18.37 -0.61 -4.93
CA TYR A 162 17.47 -0.67 -3.78
C TYR A 162 16.31 0.31 -3.93
N HIS A 163 15.14 -0.06 -3.44
CA HIS A 163 13.94 0.80 -3.51
C HIS A 163 13.70 1.60 -2.23
N THR A 164 14.15 1.10 -1.07
CA THR A 164 13.97 1.73 0.23
C THR A 164 15.30 1.98 0.94
N LEU A 165 15.31 2.95 1.85
CA LEU A 165 16.47 3.23 2.70
C LEU A 165 16.84 2.01 3.54
N ALA A 166 15.87 1.30 4.11
CA ALA A 166 16.13 0.09 4.87
C ALA A 166 16.83 -0.99 4.04
N GLY A 167 16.41 -1.19 2.78
CA GLY A 167 17.04 -2.13 1.86
C GLY A 167 18.54 -1.84 1.65
N LEU A 168 18.89 -0.57 1.39
CA LEU A 168 20.28 -0.14 1.25
C LEU A 168 21.08 -0.37 2.55
N ILE A 169 20.52 0.03 3.70
CA ILE A 169 21.19 -0.07 5.01
C ILE A 169 21.41 -1.54 5.39
N LEU A 170 20.41 -2.40 5.21
CA LEU A 170 20.52 -3.83 5.54
C LEU A 170 21.60 -4.53 4.71
N ASP A 171 21.67 -4.21 3.43
CA ASP A 171 22.73 -4.77 2.57
C ASP A 171 24.12 -4.31 3.00
N ARG A 172 24.28 -3.03 3.30
CA ARG A 172 25.57 -2.46 3.69
C ARG A 172 26.04 -2.90 5.08
N LEU A 173 25.12 -2.94 6.05
CA LEU A 173 25.47 -3.30 7.42
C LEU A 173 25.49 -4.82 7.65
N GLN A 174 24.83 -5.62 6.80
CA GLN A 174 24.64 -7.08 6.96
C GLN A 174 24.03 -7.44 8.34
N ARG A 175 23.27 -6.50 8.93
CA ARG A 175 22.55 -6.64 10.20
C ARG A 175 21.42 -5.63 10.30
N ILE A 176 20.45 -5.90 11.14
CA ILE A 176 19.36 -4.95 11.44
C ILE A 176 19.91 -3.81 12.32
N PRO A 177 19.80 -2.53 11.89
CA PRO A 177 20.20 -1.38 12.69
C PRO A 177 19.24 -1.22 13.89
N ARG A 178 19.71 -0.56 14.94
CA ARG A 178 18.86 -0.19 16.08
C ARG A 178 18.14 1.13 15.77
N SER A 179 16.92 1.28 16.28
CA SER A 179 16.19 2.54 16.15
C SER A 179 17.04 3.72 16.68
N GLY A 180 17.17 4.79 15.89
CA GLY A 180 17.99 5.94 16.22
C GLY A 180 19.51 5.74 16.09
N GLU A 181 19.96 4.64 15.53
CA GLU A 181 21.38 4.43 15.22
C GLU A 181 21.87 5.45 14.21
N LYS A 182 23.05 6.05 14.46
CA LYS A 182 23.65 7.01 13.53
C LYS A 182 24.40 6.28 12.42
N LEU A 183 24.03 6.59 11.20
CA LEU A 183 24.69 6.11 10.00
C LEU A 183 25.22 7.29 9.19
N SER A 184 26.31 7.11 8.48
CA SER A 184 26.86 8.11 7.57
C SER A 184 26.86 7.55 6.16
N LEU A 185 26.13 8.18 5.25
CA LEU A 185 26.07 7.77 3.83
C LEU A 185 27.41 7.91 3.11
N ILE A 186 28.36 8.65 3.67
CA ILE A 186 29.72 8.79 3.09
C ILE A 186 30.55 7.52 3.32
N HIS A 187 30.17 6.68 4.28
CA HIS A 187 30.87 5.46 4.64
C HIS A 187 30.06 4.18 4.36
N ILE A 188 28.91 4.33 3.71
CA ILE A 188 28.04 3.21 3.31
C ILE A 188 28.27 2.83 1.85
#